data_b890b92c4cde5ec56e5d544ba762adca
#
_entry.id   b890b92c4cde5ec56e5d544ba762adca
#
_cell.length_a   1.000
_cell.length_b   1.000
_cell.length_c   1.000
_cell.angle_alpha   90.00
_cell.angle_beta   90.00
_cell.angle_gamma   90.00
#
_symmetry.space_group_name_H-M   'P 1'
#
loop_
_entity.id
_entity.type
_entity.pdbx_description
1 polymer ?
#
loop_
_entity_poly.entity_id
_entity_poly.type
_entity_poly.pdbx_seq_one_letter_code
_entity_poly.pdbx_strand_id
1 'polypeptide(L)'
;GRNWMVPEETVYAYLGTAKPKEGNGGILSCAVGNTSYMDVVKNSYYVDKTLLIRDLIDDQFPVILFTRPRRFGKTLALDMLKTFFEKTKEDTSIYFKDKQIWSCGEKYQKMQGAFPVISITFKDAKFSDWASTYVAIKNVIRDEFMRHDELFTSDTLNPAEQDYLSRMQTDELSDVEYAR
;
A
#
# COMPACT_ATOMS: atom_id res chain seq x y z
N GLY A 1 27.17 19.46 -6.84
CA GLY A 1 26.67 18.37 -6.02
C GLY A 1 27.58 17.16 -6.19
N ARG A 2 28.22 16.65 -5.12
CA ARG A 2 29.07 15.45 -5.20
C ARG A 2 28.13 14.23 -5.31
N ASN A 3 28.18 13.51 -6.43
CA ASN A 3 27.61 12.19 -6.56
C ASN A 3 28.44 11.22 -5.72
N TRP A 4 27.91 10.76 -4.61
CA TRP A 4 28.46 9.64 -3.88
C TRP A 4 28.03 8.36 -4.57
N MET A 5 28.87 7.84 -5.47
CA MET A 5 28.72 6.48 -5.95
C MET A 5 29.35 5.55 -4.92
N VAL A 6 28.52 4.81 -4.21
CA VAL A 6 28.97 3.70 -3.37
C VAL A 6 29.16 2.49 -4.31
N PRO A 7 30.33 1.83 -4.32
CA PRO A 7 30.49 0.62 -5.12
C PRO A 7 29.42 -0.41 -4.79
N GLU A 8 28.85 -1.02 -5.83
CA GLU A 8 27.76 -2.00 -5.73
C GLU A 8 28.06 -3.13 -4.73
N GLU A 9 29.29 -3.63 -4.73
CA GLU A 9 29.77 -4.67 -3.81
C GLU A 9 29.71 -4.23 -2.33
N THR A 10 29.96 -2.96 -2.05
CA THR A 10 29.86 -2.41 -0.69
C THR A 10 28.41 -2.35 -0.20
N VAL A 11 27.46 -2.08 -1.09
CA VAL A 11 26.02 -2.07 -0.78
C VAL A 11 25.54 -3.47 -0.42
N TYR A 12 25.92 -4.49 -1.19
CA TYR A 12 25.55 -5.89 -0.89
C TYR A 12 26.18 -6.41 0.39
N ALA A 13 27.43 -6.08 0.65
CA ALA A 13 28.14 -6.45 1.89
C ALA A 13 27.47 -5.82 3.13
N TYR A 14 27.01 -4.59 3.02
CA TYR A 14 26.34 -3.88 4.11
C TYR A 14 24.91 -4.37 4.37
N LEU A 15 24.21 -4.83 3.33
CA LEU A 15 22.82 -5.28 3.40
C LEU A 15 22.68 -6.78 3.70
N GLY A 16 23.78 -7.54 3.65
CA GLY A 16 23.76 -8.99 3.87
C GLY A 16 22.93 -9.76 2.83
N THR A 17 22.68 -9.18 1.66
CA THR A 17 21.86 -9.74 0.59
C THR A 17 22.71 -10.24 -0.56
N ALA A 18 22.30 -11.35 -1.19
CA ALA A 18 22.95 -11.86 -2.39
C ALA A 18 22.76 -10.89 -3.58
N LYS A 19 23.79 -10.80 -4.44
CA LYS A 19 23.70 -10.05 -5.70
C LYS A 19 22.46 -10.49 -6.49
N PRO A 20 21.67 -9.56 -7.08
CA PRO A 20 20.59 -9.94 -7.98
C PRO A 20 21.15 -10.78 -9.13
N LYS A 21 20.43 -11.82 -9.54
CA LYS A 21 20.79 -12.57 -10.75
C LYS A 21 20.78 -11.63 -11.94
N GLU A 22 21.87 -11.60 -12.68
CA GLU A 22 22.01 -10.82 -13.92
C GLU A 22 20.91 -11.21 -14.92
N GLY A 23 19.89 -10.36 -15.01
CA GLY A 23 18.93 -10.35 -16.09
C GLY A 23 19.10 -9.06 -16.86
N ASN A 24 19.63 -9.16 -18.07
CA ASN A 24 19.83 -8.08 -19.05
C ASN A 24 20.46 -6.80 -18.47
N GLY A 25 21.75 -6.60 -18.72
CA GLY A 25 22.67 -5.50 -18.45
C GLY A 25 22.21 -4.07 -18.31
N GLY A 26 21.13 -3.81 -17.56
CA GLY A 26 20.63 -2.49 -17.21
C GLY A 26 21.01 -2.15 -15.78
N ILE A 27 21.56 -0.97 -15.58
CA ILE A 27 21.77 -0.37 -14.26
C ILE A 27 20.40 -0.23 -13.60
N LEU A 28 20.10 -1.05 -12.57
CA LEU A 28 18.88 -0.87 -11.78
C LEU A 28 18.98 0.47 -11.03
N SER A 29 18.13 1.41 -11.39
CA SER A 29 18.07 2.69 -10.71
C SER A 29 17.44 2.53 -9.32
N CYS A 30 17.92 3.28 -8.33
CA CYS A 30 17.21 3.42 -7.08
C CYS A 30 15.87 4.12 -7.30
N ALA A 31 14.79 3.57 -6.77
CA ALA A 31 13.44 4.12 -6.84
C ALA A 31 13.28 5.36 -5.94
N VAL A 32 13.96 6.46 -6.29
CA VAL A 32 13.87 7.71 -5.53
C VAL A 32 12.52 8.37 -5.83
N GLY A 33 11.67 8.47 -4.80
CA GLY A 33 10.37 9.14 -4.90
C GLY A 33 9.22 8.28 -5.43
N ASN A 34 9.48 7.06 -5.91
CA ASN A 34 8.41 6.12 -6.28
C ASN A 34 7.77 5.54 -5.02
N THR A 35 6.45 5.56 -4.97
CA THR A 35 5.64 5.05 -3.85
C THR A 35 4.88 3.78 -4.18
N SER A 36 4.89 3.36 -5.45
CA SER A 36 4.26 2.10 -5.91
C SER A 36 5.19 0.93 -5.68
N TYR A 37 4.78 0.00 -4.84
CA TYR A 37 5.54 -1.23 -4.57
C TYR A 37 5.73 -2.09 -5.83
N MET A 38 4.66 -2.25 -6.60
CA MET A 38 4.70 -3.04 -7.83
C MET A 38 5.69 -2.48 -8.84
N ASP A 39 5.70 -1.15 -9.01
CA ASP A 39 6.63 -0.49 -9.94
C ASP A 39 8.08 -0.59 -9.46
N VAL A 40 8.29 -0.43 -8.16
CA VAL A 40 9.63 -0.53 -7.58
C VAL A 40 10.20 -1.94 -7.74
N VAL A 41 9.40 -2.97 -7.48
CA VAL A 41 9.83 -4.36 -7.62
C VAL A 41 10.10 -4.74 -9.08
N LYS A 42 9.33 -4.18 -10.03
CA LYS A 42 9.51 -4.45 -11.47
C LYS A 42 10.72 -3.74 -12.07
N ASN A 43 10.92 -2.47 -11.72
CA ASN A 43 11.74 -1.54 -12.50
C ASN A 43 12.95 -1.00 -11.74
N SER A 44 13.10 -1.32 -10.46
CA SER A 44 14.12 -0.74 -9.61
C SER A 44 14.74 -1.76 -8.67
N TYR A 45 15.89 -1.40 -8.09
CA TYR A 45 16.44 -2.17 -6.99
C TYR A 45 15.57 -2.02 -5.74
N TYR A 46 14.98 -3.12 -5.30
CA TYR A 46 14.16 -3.16 -4.09
C TYR A 46 14.90 -3.90 -2.95
N VAL A 47 15.10 -3.19 -1.85
CA VAL A 47 15.55 -3.82 -0.60
C VAL A 47 14.36 -4.53 0.03
N ASP A 48 14.42 -5.86 0.11
CA ASP A 48 13.32 -6.66 0.62
C ASP A 48 13.02 -6.34 2.10
N LYS A 49 11.82 -5.83 2.35
CA LYS A 49 11.27 -5.53 3.67
C LYS A 49 9.98 -6.30 3.96
N THR A 50 9.72 -7.35 3.17
CA THR A 50 8.46 -8.09 3.25
C THR A 50 8.30 -8.87 4.55
N LEU A 51 9.36 -9.09 5.33
CA LEU A 51 9.25 -9.65 6.69
C LEU A 51 8.41 -8.77 7.63
N LEU A 52 8.24 -7.49 7.33
CA LEU A 52 7.28 -6.62 8.03
C LEU A 52 5.86 -7.20 8.01
N ILE A 53 5.48 -7.85 6.92
CA ILE A 53 4.16 -8.51 6.79
C ILE A 53 4.02 -9.63 7.83
N ARG A 54 5.08 -10.45 7.97
CA ARG A 54 5.12 -11.51 8.98
C ARG A 54 4.96 -10.94 10.39
N ASP A 55 5.74 -9.93 10.71
CA ASP A 55 5.75 -9.31 12.03
C ASP A 55 4.37 -8.73 12.37
N LEU A 56 3.70 -8.07 11.39
CA LEU A 56 2.32 -7.59 11.55
C LEU A 56 1.30 -8.70 11.81
N ILE A 57 1.43 -9.82 11.12
CA ILE A 57 0.51 -10.97 11.29
C ILE A 57 0.71 -11.64 12.65
N ASP A 58 1.96 -11.74 13.09
CA ASP A 58 2.31 -12.45 14.31
C ASP A 58 2.04 -11.61 15.57
N ASP A 59 2.26 -10.30 15.52
CA ASP A 59 2.07 -9.39 16.64
C ASP A 59 0.60 -9.16 17.02
N GLN A 60 -0.32 -9.32 16.06
CA GLN A 60 -1.78 -9.18 16.25
C GLN A 60 -2.23 -7.88 16.96
N PHE A 61 -1.44 -6.82 16.88
CA PHE A 61 -1.83 -5.54 17.47
C PHE A 61 -2.94 -4.88 16.65
N PRO A 62 -3.99 -4.35 17.31
CA PRO A 62 -5.10 -3.71 16.61
C PRO A 62 -4.71 -2.38 15.95
N VAL A 63 -3.64 -1.75 16.43
CA VAL A 63 -3.11 -0.48 15.90
C VAL A 63 -1.59 -0.52 15.88
N ILE A 64 -1.01 -0.21 14.72
CA ILE A 64 0.44 -0.13 14.55
C ILE A 64 0.82 1.23 13.97
N LEU A 65 1.75 1.90 14.63
CA LEU A 65 2.26 3.20 14.21
C LEU A 65 3.67 3.09 13.63
N PHE A 66 3.83 3.43 12.36
CA PHE A 66 5.14 3.51 11.71
C PHE A 66 5.77 4.90 11.86
N THR A 67 6.66 5.04 12.83
CA THR A 67 7.42 6.28 13.05
C THR A 67 8.80 6.17 12.42
N ARG A 68 8.98 6.76 11.23
CA ARG A 68 10.29 6.84 10.57
C ARG A 68 10.50 8.23 9.98
N PRO A 69 11.75 8.72 9.86
CA PRO A 69 12.05 9.99 9.20
C PRO A 69 11.50 10.05 7.77
N ARG A 70 11.44 11.25 7.20
CA ARG A 70 11.08 11.44 5.77
C ARG A 70 12.05 10.66 4.88
N ARG A 71 11.56 10.13 3.74
CA ARG A 71 12.32 9.38 2.74
C ARG A 71 12.82 7.99 3.17
N PHE A 72 12.35 7.46 4.30
CA PHE A 72 12.65 6.09 4.76
C PHE A 72 11.63 5.05 4.30
N GLY A 73 10.93 5.32 3.19
CA GLY A 73 10.07 4.34 2.52
C GLY A 73 8.77 3.99 3.27
N LYS A 74 8.23 4.89 4.14
CA LYS A 74 6.95 4.64 4.84
C LYS A 74 5.80 4.37 3.86
N THR A 75 5.62 5.26 2.90
CA THR A 75 4.55 5.12 1.90
C THR A 75 4.71 3.86 1.06
N LEU A 76 5.94 3.54 0.66
CA LEU A 76 6.24 2.30 -0.05
C LEU A 76 5.95 1.06 0.79
N ALA A 77 6.24 1.09 2.10
CA ALA A 77 5.91 -0.01 3.01
C ALA A 77 4.39 -0.18 3.17
N LEU A 78 3.64 0.91 3.27
CA LEU A 78 2.17 0.86 3.32
C LEU A 78 1.57 0.35 2.01
N ASP A 79 2.11 0.77 0.86
CA ASP A 79 1.68 0.27 -0.44
C ASP A 79 2.04 -1.21 -0.65
N MET A 80 3.18 -1.67 -0.14
CA MET A 80 3.54 -3.09 -0.07
C MET A 80 2.52 -3.90 0.75
N LEU A 81 2.13 -3.40 1.93
CA LEU A 81 1.12 -4.05 2.77
C LEU A 81 -0.23 -4.11 2.06
N LYS A 82 -0.67 -2.99 1.49
CA LYS A 82 -1.88 -2.93 0.66
C LYS A 82 -1.81 -3.98 -0.45
N THR A 83 -0.76 -3.97 -1.28
CA THR A 83 -0.58 -4.90 -2.40
C THR A 83 -0.59 -6.36 -1.95
N PHE A 84 -0.08 -6.65 -0.74
CA PHE A 84 -0.07 -8.01 -0.20
C PHE A 84 -1.44 -8.47 0.26
N PHE A 85 -2.13 -7.69 1.07
CA PHE A 85 -3.37 -8.12 1.72
C PHE A 85 -4.60 -7.95 0.84
N GLU A 86 -4.61 -6.97 -0.06
CA GLU A 86 -5.79 -6.57 -0.80
C GLU A 86 -6.24 -7.63 -1.79
N LYS A 87 -7.53 -7.98 -1.69
CA LYS A 87 -8.22 -8.82 -2.67
C LYS A 87 -8.46 -8.01 -3.94
N THR A 88 -7.81 -8.41 -5.03
CA THR A 88 -7.90 -7.76 -6.33
C THR A 88 -8.27 -8.78 -7.41
N LYS A 89 -8.70 -8.29 -8.59
CA LYS A 89 -8.94 -9.13 -9.77
C LYS A 89 -7.64 -9.67 -10.38
N GLU A 90 -6.52 -9.01 -10.13
CA GLU A 90 -5.20 -9.39 -10.61
C GLU A 90 -4.44 -10.22 -9.58
N ASP A 91 -3.63 -11.18 -10.02
CA ASP A 91 -2.76 -11.96 -9.15
C ASP A 91 -1.53 -11.14 -8.74
N THR A 92 -1.62 -10.51 -7.57
CA THR A 92 -0.51 -9.74 -6.98
C THR A 92 0.54 -10.62 -6.30
N SER A 93 0.31 -11.93 -6.14
CA SER A 93 1.26 -12.86 -5.52
C SER A 93 2.60 -12.91 -6.25
N ILE A 94 2.61 -12.63 -7.54
CA ILE A 94 3.81 -12.62 -8.39
C ILE A 94 4.90 -11.67 -7.89
N TYR A 95 4.53 -10.61 -7.15
CA TYR A 95 5.47 -9.64 -6.58
C TYR A 95 6.10 -10.08 -5.26
N PHE A 96 5.61 -11.21 -4.71
CA PHE A 96 6.04 -11.71 -3.40
C PHE A 96 6.69 -13.10 -3.46
N LYS A 97 6.50 -13.86 -4.56
CA LYS A 97 6.99 -15.24 -4.69
C LYS A 97 8.51 -15.39 -4.56
N ASP A 98 9.27 -14.37 -4.91
CA ASP A 98 10.73 -14.30 -4.79
C ASP A 98 11.22 -13.55 -3.54
N LYS A 99 10.29 -13.12 -2.66
CA LYS A 99 10.57 -12.35 -1.45
C LYS A 99 10.59 -13.22 -0.19
N GLN A 100 11.21 -12.69 0.86
CA GLN A 100 11.38 -13.42 2.13
C GLN A 100 10.07 -13.85 2.76
N ILE A 101 9.01 -13.07 2.65
CA ILE A 101 7.68 -13.41 3.18
C ILE A 101 7.15 -14.74 2.61
N TRP A 102 7.43 -15.02 1.34
CA TRP A 102 6.97 -16.25 0.71
C TRP A 102 7.61 -17.51 1.30
N SER A 103 8.85 -17.37 1.75
CA SER A 103 9.60 -18.44 2.41
C SER A 103 9.20 -18.68 3.86
N CYS A 104 8.38 -17.80 4.45
CA CYS A 104 7.91 -17.93 5.83
C CYS A 104 6.82 -19.00 6.02
N GLY A 105 6.25 -19.52 4.93
CA GLY A 105 5.34 -20.65 4.96
C GLY A 105 3.89 -20.33 4.59
N GLU A 106 3.09 -21.38 4.46
CA GLU A 106 1.70 -21.31 3.97
C GLU A 106 0.76 -20.43 4.78
N LYS A 107 1.01 -20.27 6.09
CA LYS A 107 0.21 -19.38 6.96
C LYS A 107 0.13 -17.98 6.38
N TYR A 108 1.26 -17.46 5.92
CA TYR A 108 1.34 -16.10 5.38
C TYR A 108 0.89 -16.03 3.92
N GLN A 109 1.22 -17.06 3.14
CA GLN A 109 0.80 -17.14 1.72
C GLN A 109 -0.73 -17.13 1.57
N LYS A 110 -1.46 -17.77 2.48
CA LYS A 110 -2.94 -17.80 2.49
C LYS A 110 -3.58 -16.44 2.79
N MET A 111 -2.85 -15.52 3.40
CA MET A 111 -3.33 -14.17 3.69
C MET A 111 -3.11 -13.19 2.52
N GLN A 112 -2.33 -13.60 1.52
CA GLN A 112 -2.10 -12.79 0.34
C GLN A 112 -3.39 -12.70 -0.49
N GLY A 113 -3.81 -11.47 -0.82
CA GLY A 113 -5.01 -11.22 -1.60
C GLY A 113 -6.32 -11.65 -0.94
N ALA A 114 -6.37 -11.77 0.39
CA ALA A 114 -7.50 -12.37 1.09
C ALA A 114 -8.48 -11.34 1.71
N PHE A 115 -8.08 -10.06 1.80
CA PHE A 115 -8.82 -9.07 2.58
C PHE A 115 -9.26 -7.87 1.74
N PRO A 116 -10.42 -7.27 2.03
CA PRO A 116 -10.68 -5.90 1.63
C PRO A 116 -9.74 -4.98 2.42
N VAL A 117 -9.04 -4.08 1.74
CA VAL A 117 -8.08 -3.16 2.37
C VAL A 117 -8.51 -1.73 2.14
N ILE A 118 -8.76 -0.98 3.20
CA ILE A 118 -8.99 0.46 3.15
C ILE A 118 -7.65 1.17 3.22
N SER A 119 -7.32 1.96 2.18
CA SER A 119 -6.05 2.66 2.06
C SER A 119 -6.26 4.15 1.82
N ILE A 120 -6.17 4.94 2.87
CA ILE A 120 -6.43 6.38 2.83
C ILE A 120 -5.12 7.17 2.93
N THR A 121 -4.97 8.18 2.08
CA THR A 121 -3.89 9.18 2.16
C THR A 121 -4.44 10.59 2.15
N PHE A 122 -3.98 11.41 3.08
CA PHE A 122 -4.32 12.84 3.14
C PHE A 122 -3.24 13.73 2.50
N LYS A 123 -2.36 13.15 1.68
CA LYS A 123 -1.24 13.89 1.07
C LYS A 123 -1.72 15.08 0.25
N ASP A 124 -2.79 14.91 -0.48
CA ASP A 124 -3.34 15.89 -1.40
C ASP A 124 -4.54 16.68 -0.81
N ALA A 125 -4.91 16.40 0.44
CA ALA A 125 -5.97 17.10 1.18
C ALA A 125 -5.43 18.29 2.01
N LYS A 126 -4.43 19.00 1.49
CA LYS A 126 -3.83 20.17 2.13
C LYS A 126 -4.17 21.45 1.37
N PHE A 127 -5.11 22.20 1.91
CA PHE A 127 -5.48 23.53 1.39
C PHE A 127 -5.25 24.60 2.47
N SER A 128 -5.29 25.86 2.07
CA SER A 128 -5.10 27.00 2.97
C SER A 128 -6.33 27.31 3.82
N ASP A 129 -7.50 26.82 3.40
CA ASP A 129 -8.77 27.03 4.08
C ASP A 129 -9.42 25.69 4.48
N TRP A 130 -10.29 25.77 5.50
CA TRP A 130 -10.98 24.58 6.03
C TRP A 130 -11.99 24.01 5.02
N ALA A 131 -12.74 24.85 4.31
CA ALA A 131 -13.79 24.38 3.43
C ALA A 131 -13.22 23.51 2.29
N SER A 132 -12.15 23.98 1.63
CA SER A 132 -11.46 23.18 0.59
C SER A 132 -10.83 21.91 1.15
N THR A 133 -10.22 21.98 2.33
CA THR A 133 -9.64 20.79 2.99
C THR A 133 -10.72 19.76 3.31
N TYR A 134 -11.88 20.21 3.80
CA TYR A 134 -12.99 19.33 4.16
C TYR A 134 -13.57 18.62 2.92
N VAL A 135 -13.77 19.34 1.82
CA VAL A 135 -14.20 18.76 0.54
C VAL A 135 -13.20 17.71 0.06
N ALA A 136 -11.91 17.99 0.16
CA ALA A 136 -10.87 17.02 -0.23
C ALA A 136 -10.89 15.76 0.63
N ILE A 137 -11.14 15.88 1.94
CA ILE A 137 -11.28 14.71 2.84
C ILE A 137 -12.50 13.88 2.44
N LYS A 138 -13.66 14.52 2.18
CA LYS A 138 -14.85 13.80 1.70
C LYS A 138 -14.59 13.05 0.40
N ASN A 139 -13.91 13.68 -0.54
CA ASN A 139 -13.56 13.05 -1.81
C ASN A 139 -12.64 11.83 -1.60
N VAL A 140 -11.63 11.92 -0.73
CA VAL A 140 -10.74 10.79 -0.41
C VAL A 140 -11.53 9.61 0.16
N ILE A 141 -12.48 9.86 1.05
CA ILE A 141 -13.34 8.81 1.63
C ILE A 141 -14.23 8.21 0.55
N ARG A 142 -14.91 9.04 -0.24
CA ARG A 142 -15.79 8.58 -1.34
C ARG A 142 -15.02 7.74 -2.35
N ASP A 143 -13.87 8.22 -2.81
CA ASP A 143 -13.06 7.52 -3.81
C ASP A 143 -12.59 6.15 -3.30
N GLU A 144 -12.30 6.03 -2.00
CA GLU A 144 -11.95 4.75 -1.39
C GLU A 144 -13.14 3.79 -1.33
N PHE A 145 -14.35 4.24 -1.00
CA PHE A 145 -15.56 3.42 -1.08
C PHE A 145 -15.85 2.98 -2.52
N MET A 146 -15.72 3.90 -3.48
CA MET A 146 -15.94 3.61 -4.91
C MET A 146 -14.94 2.58 -5.46
N ARG A 147 -13.77 2.46 -4.85
CA ARG A 147 -12.76 1.46 -5.22
C ARG A 147 -13.18 0.04 -4.85
N HIS A 148 -14.07 -0.11 -3.88
CA HIS A 148 -14.61 -1.38 -3.41
C HIS A 148 -15.99 -1.64 -4.05
N ASP A 149 -16.00 -1.89 -5.37
CA ASP A 149 -17.22 -2.12 -6.15
C ASP A 149 -18.06 -3.32 -5.67
N GLU A 150 -17.44 -4.29 -4.99
CA GLU A 150 -18.10 -5.41 -4.35
C GLU A 150 -19.09 -5.01 -3.24
N LEU A 151 -18.92 -3.86 -2.62
CA LEU A 151 -19.85 -3.36 -1.61
C LEU A 151 -21.21 -3.05 -2.22
N PHE A 152 -21.25 -2.50 -3.44
CA PHE A 152 -22.50 -2.12 -4.10
C PHE A 152 -23.31 -3.30 -4.63
N THR A 153 -22.69 -4.46 -4.74
CA THR A 153 -23.33 -5.71 -5.21
C THR A 153 -23.53 -6.72 -4.09
N SER A 154 -23.23 -6.35 -2.84
CA SER A 154 -23.32 -7.25 -1.70
C SER A 154 -24.75 -7.43 -1.22
N ASP A 155 -25.24 -8.68 -1.19
CA ASP A 155 -26.53 -9.06 -0.61
C ASP A 155 -26.54 -8.99 0.94
N THR A 156 -25.38 -8.72 1.55
CA THR A 156 -25.27 -8.66 3.03
C THR A 156 -25.62 -7.30 3.61
N LEU A 157 -25.70 -6.26 2.77
CA LEU A 157 -26.06 -4.92 3.19
C LEU A 157 -27.57 -4.79 3.42
N ASN A 158 -27.94 -4.15 4.52
CA ASN A 158 -29.33 -3.80 4.73
C ASN A 158 -29.77 -2.61 3.86
N PRO A 159 -31.09 -2.38 3.68
CA PRO A 159 -31.59 -1.32 2.79
C PRO A 159 -31.09 0.09 3.15
N ALA A 160 -30.84 0.38 4.44
CA ALA A 160 -30.36 1.68 4.87
C ALA A 160 -28.87 1.87 4.53
N GLU A 161 -28.09 0.80 4.58
CA GLU A 161 -26.67 0.81 4.15
C GLU A 161 -26.56 0.95 2.63
N GLN A 162 -27.45 0.30 1.88
CA GLN A 162 -27.51 0.44 0.42
C GLN A 162 -27.89 1.87 0.01
N ASP A 163 -28.88 2.48 0.67
CA ASP A 163 -29.26 3.88 0.46
C ASP A 163 -28.09 4.81 0.77
N TYR A 164 -27.41 4.61 1.90
CA TYR A 164 -26.25 5.38 2.30
C TYR A 164 -25.14 5.34 1.24
N LEU A 165 -24.80 4.15 0.74
CA LEU A 165 -23.79 3.98 -0.31
C LEU A 165 -24.21 4.64 -1.63
N SER A 166 -25.47 4.52 -2.02
CA SER A 166 -26.00 5.17 -3.23
C SER A 166 -25.90 6.68 -3.14
N ARG A 167 -26.25 7.26 -2.01
CA ARG A 167 -26.15 8.71 -1.75
C ARG A 167 -24.69 9.18 -1.66
N MET A 168 -23.77 8.33 -1.22
CA MET A 168 -22.35 8.61 -1.25
C MET A 168 -21.83 8.69 -2.71
N GLN A 169 -22.32 7.83 -3.60
CA GLN A 169 -21.96 7.88 -5.02
C GLN A 169 -22.37 9.20 -5.68
N THR A 170 -23.59 9.66 -5.36
CA THR A 170 -24.17 10.90 -5.96
C THR A 170 -23.73 12.18 -5.25
N ASP A 171 -22.87 12.09 -4.23
CA ASP A 171 -22.44 13.22 -3.39
C ASP A 171 -23.60 13.92 -2.66
N GLU A 172 -24.64 13.15 -2.32
CA GLU A 172 -25.86 13.65 -1.65
C GLU A 172 -25.81 13.50 -0.12
N LEU A 173 -24.70 12.98 0.43
CA LEU A 173 -24.53 12.87 1.87
C LEU A 173 -24.30 14.25 2.52
N SER A 174 -25.00 14.48 3.61
CA SER A 174 -24.75 15.64 4.47
C SER A 174 -23.43 15.51 5.24
N ASP A 175 -22.91 16.62 5.74
CA ASP A 175 -21.68 16.64 6.54
C ASP A 175 -21.77 15.78 7.81
N VAL A 176 -22.97 15.66 8.39
CA VAL A 176 -23.22 14.82 9.57
C VAL A 176 -23.14 13.33 9.21
N GLU A 177 -23.56 12.96 8.02
CA GLU A 177 -23.51 11.58 7.55
C GLU A 177 -22.08 11.15 7.22
N TYR A 178 -21.23 12.04 6.71
CA TYR A 178 -19.81 11.77 6.54
C TYR A 178 -19.04 11.60 7.87
N ALA A 179 -19.58 12.06 8.97
CA ALA A 179 -18.97 11.97 10.30
C ALA A 179 -19.37 10.70 11.08
N ARG A 180 -20.20 9.85 10.52
CA ARG A 180 -20.63 8.55 11.09
C ARG A 180 -19.76 7.42 10.63
#